data_64b9f1b7c426d2c1c01aa88460f53893
#
_entry.id   64b9f1b7c426d2c1c01aa88460f53893
#
_cell.length_a   1.000
_cell.length_b   1.000
_cell.length_c   1.000
_cell.angle_alpha   90.00
_cell.angle_beta   90.00
_cell.angle_gamma   90.00
#
_symmetry.space_group_name_H-M   'P 1'
#
loop_
_entity.id
_entity.type
_entity.pdbx_description
1 polymer ?
#
loop_
_entity_poly.entity_id
_entity_poly.type
_entity_poly.pdbx_seq_one_letter_code
_entity_poly.pdbx_strand_id
1 'polypeptide(L)'
;MAKPKPGGRRPRRRERKNVPYGVAHIKSSFNNTIVAITDLEGNVLSWASAGNVGFKGSRKSTPFAAQMAAEAAARRAMEHGVRKVDVQVKGPGSGRETAIRSIQNTGIEVMGIKDVTPIPHNGCRPKKRRRV
;
A
#
# COMPACT_ATOMS: atom_id res chain seq x y z
N MET A 1 -12.37 35.66 -23.45
CA MET A 1 -12.10 34.87 -22.20
C MET A 1 -13.27 33.95 -21.93
N ALA A 2 -13.10 32.70 -22.15
CA ALA A 2 -14.12 31.73 -21.78
C ALA A 2 -14.14 31.58 -20.26
N LYS A 3 -15.20 32.06 -19.64
CA LYS A 3 -15.44 31.73 -18.23
C LYS A 3 -15.61 30.21 -18.12
N PRO A 4 -15.02 29.55 -17.10
CA PRO A 4 -15.29 28.15 -16.88
C PRO A 4 -16.79 27.96 -16.75
N LYS A 5 -17.31 26.94 -17.44
CA LYS A 5 -18.75 26.65 -17.40
C LYS A 5 -19.18 26.43 -15.95
N PRO A 6 -20.27 27.06 -15.50
CA PRO A 6 -20.80 26.77 -14.17
C PRO A 6 -21.12 25.29 -14.09
N GLY A 7 -20.55 24.61 -13.11
CA GLY A 7 -20.67 23.16 -12.96
C GLY A 7 -19.52 22.35 -13.55
N GLY A 8 -18.65 22.92 -14.35
CA GLY A 8 -17.42 22.27 -14.81
C GLY A 8 -16.35 22.33 -13.73
N ARG A 9 -16.17 21.24 -13.00
CA ARG A 9 -15.03 21.15 -12.08
C ARG A 9 -13.76 21.07 -12.90
N ARG A 10 -12.86 22.04 -12.70
CA ARG A 10 -11.51 21.90 -13.24
C ARG A 10 -10.89 20.63 -12.62
N PRO A 11 -10.30 19.73 -13.45
CA PRO A 11 -9.54 18.63 -12.88
C PRO A 11 -8.51 19.23 -11.93
N ARG A 12 -8.58 18.85 -10.68
CA ARG A 12 -7.56 19.26 -9.72
C ARG A 12 -6.23 18.73 -10.24
N ARG A 13 -5.29 19.62 -10.50
CA ARG A 13 -3.92 19.21 -10.69
C ARG A 13 -3.50 18.47 -9.43
N ARG A 14 -3.13 17.21 -9.60
CA ARG A 14 -2.49 16.48 -8.52
C ARG A 14 -1.23 17.26 -8.15
N GLU A 15 -1.23 17.85 -6.99
CA GLU A 15 -0.04 18.48 -6.46
C GLU A 15 1.00 17.40 -6.26
N ARG A 16 2.13 17.53 -6.97
CA ARG A 16 3.27 16.69 -6.73
C ARG A 16 3.88 17.11 -5.39
N LYS A 17 3.69 16.28 -4.40
CA LYS A 17 4.35 16.45 -3.11
C LYS A 17 5.81 16.04 -3.28
N ASN A 18 6.72 16.78 -2.68
CA ASN A 18 8.13 16.39 -2.65
C ASN A 18 8.43 15.79 -1.28
N VAL A 19 8.34 14.48 -1.17
CA VAL A 19 8.56 13.74 0.06
C VAL A 19 9.67 12.72 -0.20
N PRO A 20 10.93 13.03 0.12
CA PRO A 20 12.05 12.12 -0.18
C PRO A 20 12.08 10.88 0.72
N TYR A 21 11.56 10.96 1.93
CA TYR A 21 11.54 9.86 2.89
C TYR A 21 10.11 9.57 3.31
N GLY A 22 9.69 8.32 3.16
CA GLY A 22 8.33 7.91 3.49
C GLY A 22 8.28 6.59 4.23
N VAL A 23 7.06 6.12 4.44
CA VAL A 23 6.79 4.82 5.07
C VAL A 23 5.94 4.00 4.13
N ALA A 24 6.37 2.79 3.84
CA ALA A 24 5.60 1.83 3.06
C ALA A 24 4.85 0.90 4.02
N HIS A 25 3.53 0.99 4.00
CA HIS A 25 2.66 0.14 4.82
C HIS A 25 2.18 -1.02 3.96
N ILE A 26 2.56 -2.23 4.33
CA ILE A 26 2.15 -3.45 3.65
C ILE A 26 1.23 -4.23 4.57
N LYS A 27 -0.03 -4.36 4.19
CA LYS A 27 -0.99 -5.21 4.87
C LYS A 27 -1.24 -6.45 4.02
N SER A 28 -0.79 -7.59 4.48
CA SER A 28 -0.90 -8.85 3.76
C SER A 28 -1.79 -9.80 4.55
N SER A 29 -2.97 -10.08 4.04
CA SER A 29 -3.87 -11.09 4.57
C SER A 29 -3.79 -12.36 3.72
N PHE A 30 -4.48 -13.42 4.14
CA PHE A 30 -4.56 -14.64 3.34
C PHE A 30 -5.26 -14.44 2.00
N ASN A 31 -6.08 -13.39 1.88
CA ASN A 31 -6.90 -13.14 0.70
C ASN A 31 -6.44 -11.97 -0.16
N ASN A 32 -5.61 -11.08 0.36
CA ASN A 32 -5.25 -9.85 -0.35
C ASN A 32 -3.97 -9.24 0.20
N THR A 33 -3.36 -8.38 -0.60
CA THR A 33 -2.23 -7.56 -0.18
C THR A 33 -2.50 -6.11 -0.57
N ILE A 34 -2.35 -5.21 0.40
CA ILE A 34 -2.53 -3.77 0.19
C ILE A 34 -1.21 -3.09 0.53
N VAL A 35 -0.74 -2.24 -0.36
CA VAL A 35 0.48 -1.45 -0.17
C VAL A 35 0.10 0.02 -0.22
N ALA A 36 0.44 0.76 0.82
CA ALA A 36 0.25 2.20 0.87
C ALA A 36 1.57 2.87 1.24
N ILE A 37 1.93 3.90 0.51
CA ILE A 37 3.14 4.68 0.78
C ILE A 37 2.71 6.05 1.29
N THR A 38 3.19 6.38 2.47
CA THR A 38 2.83 7.61 3.18
C THR A 38 4.07 8.45 3.46
N ASP A 39 3.86 9.68 3.86
CA ASP A 39 4.93 10.48 4.46
C ASP A 39 5.16 10.06 5.92
N LEU A 40 6.09 10.73 6.60
CA LEU A 40 6.39 10.41 8.01
C LEU A 40 5.25 10.77 8.96
N GLU A 41 4.34 11.63 8.55
CA GLU A 41 3.17 12.03 9.33
C GLU A 41 1.97 11.10 9.14
N GLY A 42 2.04 10.19 8.17
CA GLY A 42 0.98 9.24 7.89
C GLY A 42 0.04 9.63 6.76
N ASN A 43 0.29 10.73 6.07
CA ASN A 43 -0.53 11.14 4.92
C ASN A 43 -0.22 10.26 3.70
N VAL A 44 -1.25 9.63 3.14
CA VAL A 44 -1.09 8.70 2.01
C VAL A 44 -0.70 9.45 0.74
N LEU A 45 0.41 9.06 0.14
CA LEU A 45 0.89 9.58 -1.15
C LEU A 45 0.41 8.72 -2.30
N SER A 46 0.46 7.40 -2.13
CA SER A 46 0.01 6.43 -3.12
C SER A 46 -0.41 5.15 -2.44
N TRP A 47 -1.27 4.40 -3.11
CA TRP A 47 -1.63 3.06 -2.64
C TRP A 47 -2.02 2.18 -3.83
N ALA A 48 -1.89 0.89 -3.62
CA ALA A 48 -2.38 -0.11 -4.56
C ALA A 48 -2.69 -1.40 -3.81
N SER A 49 -3.56 -2.20 -4.37
CA SER A 49 -3.90 -3.50 -3.82
C SER A 49 -3.95 -4.52 -4.95
N ALA A 50 -3.97 -5.80 -4.62
CA ALA A 50 -4.11 -6.84 -5.62
C ALA A 50 -5.40 -6.66 -6.43
N GLY A 51 -6.50 -6.26 -5.79
CA GLY A 51 -7.75 -5.97 -6.50
C GLY A 51 -7.67 -4.74 -7.39
N ASN A 52 -6.97 -3.71 -6.97
CA ASN A 52 -6.80 -2.46 -7.71
C ASN A 52 -5.99 -2.66 -9.00
N VAL A 53 -5.03 -3.60 -9.00
CA VAL A 53 -4.21 -3.90 -10.19
C VAL A 53 -4.81 -4.97 -11.10
N GLY A 54 -6.04 -5.39 -10.85
CA GLY A 54 -6.81 -6.24 -11.76
C GLY A 54 -6.96 -7.70 -11.36
N PHE A 55 -6.44 -8.13 -10.22
CA PHE A 55 -6.64 -9.50 -9.73
C PHE A 55 -8.00 -9.65 -9.05
N LYS A 56 -8.63 -10.79 -9.22
CA LYS A 56 -9.95 -11.09 -8.64
C LYS A 56 -9.94 -12.44 -7.91
N GLY A 57 -10.76 -12.53 -6.87
CA GLY A 57 -10.97 -13.78 -6.13
C GLY A 57 -9.69 -14.33 -5.51
N SER A 58 -9.44 -15.61 -5.66
CA SER A 58 -8.28 -16.29 -5.08
C SER A 58 -6.93 -15.80 -5.64
N ARG A 59 -6.93 -15.18 -6.81
CA ARG A 59 -5.70 -14.63 -7.42
C ARG A 59 -5.12 -13.47 -6.63
N LYS A 60 -5.93 -12.76 -5.84
CA LYS A 60 -5.47 -11.67 -5.00
C LYS A 60 -4.52 -12.12 -3.88
N SER A 61 -4.58 -13.38 -3.49
CA SER A 61 -3.74 -13.92 -2.42
C SER A 61 -2.36 -14.38 -2.89
N THR A 62 -2.09 -14.33 -4.19
CA THR A 62 -0.82 -14.81 -4.74
C THR A 62 0.33 -13.84 -4.50
N PRO A 63 1.57 -14.34 -4.35
CA PRO A 63 2.74 -13.46 -4.27
C PRO A 63 2.91 -12.58 -5.51
N PHE A 64 2.54 -13.07 -6.69
CA PHE A 64 2.59 -12.29 -7.92
C PHE A 64 1.66 -11.06 -7.85
N ALA A 65 0.46 -11.22 -7.30
CA ALA A 65 -0.46 -10.10 -7.10
C ALA A 65 0.13 -9.05 -6.13
N ALA A 66 0.78 -9.51 -5.07
CA ALA A 66 1.47 -8.63 -4.13
C ALA A 66 2.61 -7.86 -4.81
N GLN A 67 3.36 -8.52 -5.68
CA GLN A 67 4.41 -7.89 -6.47
C GLN A 67 3.86 -6.76 -7.33
N MET A 68 2.79 -7.01 -8.06
CA MET A 68 2.19 -6.01 -8.93
C MET A 68 1.62 -4.83 -8.14
N ALA A 69 0.99 -5.10 -7.00
CA ALA A 69 0.48 -4.04 -6.12
C ALA A 69 1.60 -3.16 -5.58
N ALA A 70 2.68 -3.78 -5.11
CA ALA A 70 3.83 -3.05 -4.57
C ALA A 70 4.53 -2.20 -5.64
N GLU A 71 4.71 -2.74 -6.84
CA GLU A 71 5.28 -1.99 -7.95
C GLU A 71 4.42 -0.79 -8.34
N ALA A 72 3.11 -0.97 -8.43
CA ALA A 72 2.20 0.12 -8.77
C ALA A 72 2.23 1.23 -7.73
N ALA A 73 2.17 0.89 -6.45
CA ALA A 73 2.24 1.86 -5.37
C ALA A 73 3.59 2.60 -5.36
N ALA A 74 4.68 1.87 -5.53
CA ALA A 74 6.03 2.44 -5.52
C ALA A 74 6.26 3.41 -6.69
N ARG A 75 5.82 3.06 -7.89
CA ARG A 75 5.94 3.94 -9.06
C ARG A 75 5.18 5.24 -8.88
N ARG A 76 3.97 5.16 -8.35
CA ARG A 76 3.16 6.36 -8.04
C ARG A 76 3.81 7.21 -6.96
N ALA A 77 4.40 6.58 -5.95
CA ALA A 77 5.12 7.31 -4.90
C ALA A 77 6.37 8.01 -5.42
N MET A 78 7.07 7.40 -6.36
CA MET A 78 8.25 8.01 -6.98
C MET A 78 7.91 9.32 -7.72
N GLU A 79 6.69 9.44 -8.24
CA GLU A 79 6.21 10.69 -8.85
C GLU A 79 6.14 11.82 -7.82
N HIS A 80 5.96 11.50 -6.55
CA HIS A 80 5.98 12.45 -5.44
C HIS A 80 7.38 12.64 -4.83
N GLY A 81 8.40 12.11 -5.48
CA GLY A 81 9.79 12.30 -5.06
C GLY A 81 10.28 11.34 -3.99
N VAL A 82 9.52 10.30 -3.65
CA VAL A 82 9.93 9.31 -2.64
C VAL A 82 11.15 8.52 -3.15
N ARG A 83 12.21 8.50 -2.36
CA ARG A 83 13.45 7.79 -2.68
C ARG A 83 13.82 6.76 -1.64
N LYS A 84 13.46 6.98 -0.39
CA LYS A 84 13.76 6.10 0.75
C LYS A 84 12.48 5.83 1.53
N VAL A 85 12.31 4.60 1.99
CA VAL A 85 11.15 4.23 2.81
C VAL A 85 11.57 3.32 3.94
N ASP A 86 10.84 3.44 5.05
CA ASP A 86 10.80 2.41 6.08
C ASP A 86 9.59 1.53 5.79
N VAL A 87 9.77 0.22 5.84
CA VAL A 87 8.69 -0.72 5.58
C VAL A 87 8.08 -1.18 6.88
N GLN A 88 6.75 -1.05 7.00
CA GLN A 88 5.98 -1.60 8.09
C GLN A 88 5.07 -2.69 7.53
N VAL A 89 5.28 -3.92 7.96
CA VAL A 89 4.55 -5.09 7.47
C VAL A 89 3.54 -5.54 8.51
N LYS A 90 2.35 -5.87 8.07
CA LYS A 90 1.24 -6.26 8.92
C LYS A 90 0.50 -7.44 8.31
N GLY A 91 0.24 -8.47 9.13
CA GLY A 91 -0.56 -9.61 8.74
C GLY A 91 0.23 -10.84 8.31
N PRO A 92 -0.46 -12.00 8.21
CA PRO A 92 0.20 -13.30 7.98
C PRO A 92 0.29 -13.72 6.51
N GLY A 93 -0.09 -12.88 5.56
CA GLY A 93 -0.18 -13.27 4.16
C GLY A 93 1.16 -13.60 3.52
N SER A 94 1.12 -14.37 2.44
CA SER A 94 2.32 -14.81 1.70
C SER A 94 2.99 -13.71 0.89
N GLY A 95 2.31 -12.60 0.65
CA GLY A 95 2.82 -11.49 -0.15
C GLY A 95 3.78 -10.55 0.55
N ARG A 96 4.08 -10.78 1.83
CA ARG A 96 4.91 -9.85 2.63
C ARG A 96 6.30 -9.62 2.03
N GLU A 97 7.06 -10.68 1.85
CA GLU A 97 8.43 -10.60 1.34
C GLU A 97 8.47 -10.14 -0.12
N THR A 98 7.55 -10.65 -0.92
CA THR A 98 7.46 -10.30 -2.35
C THR A 98 7.19 -8.81 -2.52
N ALA A 99 6.29 -8.24 -1.71
CA ALA A 99 6.00 -6.81 -1.75
C ALA A 99 7.22 -5.97 -1.39
N ILE A 100 7.97 -6.36 -0.37
CA ILE A 100 9.20 -5.65 0.04
C ILE A 100 10.22 -5.68 -1.09
N ARG A 101 10.47 -6.84 -1.67
CA ARG A 101 11.41 -6.99 -2.79
C ARG A 101 11.00 -6.16 -4.00
N SER A 102 9.70 -6.11 -4.28
CA SER A 102 9.19 -5.35 -5.42
C SER A 102 9.39 -3.85 -5.23
N ILE A 103 9.22 -3.34 -4.01
CA ILE A 103 9.52 -1.94 -3.69
C ILE A 103 11.01 -1.64 -3.93
N GLN A 104 11.90 -2.53 -3.48
CA GLN A 104 13.34 -2.38 -3.72
C GLN A 104 13.68 -2.39 -5.21
N ASN A 105 13.05 -3.26 -5.98
CA ASN A 105 13.29 -3.39 -7.41
C ASN A 105 12.85 -2.18 -8.23
N THR A 106 11.92 -1.37 -7.73
CA THR A 106 11.50 -0.14 -8.42
C THR A 106 12.50 0.99 -8.28
N GLY A 107 13.50 0.86 -7.44
CA GLY A 107 14.52 1.88 -7.22
C GLY A 107 14.38 2.64 -5.91
N ILE A 108 13.37 2.35 -5.11
CA ILE A 108 13.21 2.94 -3.78
C ILE A 108 14.10 2.16 -2.80
N GLU A 109 14.91 2.89 -2.03
CA GLU A 109 15.77 2.31 -1.03
C GLU A 109 14.98 1.99 0.24
N VAL A 110 15.04 0.74 0.68
CA VAL A 110 14.40 0.31 1.94
C VAL A 110 15.43 0.45 3.05
N MET A 111 15.14 1.34 4.00
CA MET A 111 16.06 1.64 5.10
C MET A 111 15.88 0.70 6.29
N GLY A 112 14.67 0.22 6.52
CA GLY A 112 14.38 -0.69 7.62
C GLY A 112 13.06 -1.41 7.40
N ILE A 113 12.91 -2.56 8.03
CA ILE A 113 11.70 -3.38 7.96
C ILE A 113 11.25 -3.66 9.38
N LYS A 114 9.99 -3.35 9.67
CA LYS A 114 9.39 -3.58 10.98
C LYS A 114 8.08 -4.32 10.83
N ASP A 115 7.88 -5.36 11.62
CA ASP A 115 6.60 -6.05 11.70
C ASP A 115 5.74 -5.34 12.75
N VAL A 116 4.59 -4.83 12.31
CA VAL A 116 3.64 -4.10 13.17
C VAL A 116 2.31 -4.84 13.29
N THR A 117 2.31 -6.14 13.06
CA THR A 117 1.10 -6.96 13.20
C THR A 117 0.51 -6.77 14.61
N PRO A 118 -0.77 -6.38 14.73
CA PRO A 118 -1.37 -6.15 16.03
C PRO A 118 -1.58 -7.47 16.77
N ILE A 119 -1.07 -7.53 17.99
CA ILE A 119 -1.27 -8.67 18.88
C ILE A 119 -2.10 -8.20 20.07
N PRO A 120 -3.35 -8.68 20.25
CA PRO A 120 -4.17 -8.25 21.37
C PRO A 120 -3.62 -8.79 22.71
N HIS A 121 -3.67 -7.97 23.73
CA HIS A 121 -3.35 -8.38 25.10
C HIS A 121 -4.62 -8.93 25.76
N ASN A 122 -5.11 -10.07 25.28
CA ASN A 122 -6.38 -10.71 25.58
C ASN A 122 -7.63 -10.02 25.01
N GLY A 123 -7.59 -8.79 24.58
CA GLY A 123 -8.59 -8.07 23.83
C GLY A 123 -10.07 -8.46 24.02
N CYS A 124 -10.84 -8.37 22.94
CA CYS A 124 -12.24 -8.75 22.96
C CYS A 124 -12.44 -10.26 22.85
N ARG A 125 -13.54 -10.74 23.44
CA ARG A 125 -13.90 -12.15 23.32
C ARG A 125 -14.09 -12.52 21.85
N PRO A 126 -13.42 -13.59 21.35
CA PRO A 126 -13.60 -14.04 19.97
C PRO A 126 -14.99 -14.62 19.75
N LYS A 127 -15.40 -14.65 18.49
CA LYS A 127 -16.66 -15.27 18.09
C LYS A 127 -16.68 -16.75 18.44
N LYS A 128 -17.88 -17.26 18.80
CA LYS A 128 -18.08 -18.70 18.98
C LYS A 128 -17.84 -19.45 17.68
N ARG A 129 -17.46 -20.72 17.80
CA ARG A 129 -17.34 -21.62 16.64
C ARG A 129 -18.68 -21.67 15.88
N ARG A 130 -18.59 -21.68 14.56
CA ARG A 130 -19.76 -21.97 13.74
C ARG A 130 -20.26 -23.39 14.04
N ARG A 131 -21.54 -23.52 14.25
CA ARG A 131 -22.19 -24.84 14.29
C ARG A 131 -22.14 -25.40 12.86
N VAL A 132 -21.58 -26.57 12.73
CA VAL A 132 -21.52 -27.28 11.45
C VAL A 132 -22.67 -28.29 11.41
#